data_08b0585391e6b43c04e033b334ab06c9
#
_entry.id   08b0585391e6b43c04e033b334ab06c9
#
_cell.length_a   1.000
_cell.length_b   1.000
_cell.length_c   1.000
_cell.angle_alpha   90.00
_cell.angle_beta   90.00
_cell.angle_gamma   90.00
#
_symmetry.space_group_name_H-M   'P 1'
#
loop_
_entity.id
_entity.type
_entity.pdbx_description
1 polymer ?
#
loop_
_entity_poly.entity_id
_entity_poly.type
_entity_poly.pdbx_seq_one_letter_code
_entity_poly.pdbx_strand_id
1 'polypeptide(L)'
;MGLEKYNQKRRFDSTPEPAGKIARGEGQRFVVQKHRASHLHYDFRLEMEGVLKSWAVPKGPSLDPADKRLAMQVEDHPVSYFDFEGVIPPGNYGAGTVMVWDVGTWEPLGDAHAMLSKGDLKFRLHGQKLHGEFVLAHMRSRRPGSKGTEWLLIKKKDEAMQPGFDIDALDCSVLTQRTLAQIGGDEDSAEWESNRKAPVRKGAEWLFADSAVSAKKRAGAKPATAKKATKKAIRPVTRMKPASRRKTKRSATVNGRRNVKRRAS
;
A
#
# COMPACT_ATOMS: atom_id res chain seq x y z
N MET A 1 -24.95 -4.25 -4.45
CA MET A 1 -24.43 -3.14 -3.65
C MET A 1 -23.66 -2.27 -4.62
N GLY A 2 -24.01 -1.02 -4.75
CA GLY A 2 -23.45 -0.11 -5.74
C GLY A 2 -22.87 1.13 -5.09
N LEU A 3 -22.48 2.11 -5.90
CA LEU A 3 -21.92 3.39 -5.46
C LEU A 3 -22.93 4.33 -4.81
N GLU A 4 -24.15 3.87 -4.48
CA GLU A 4 -25.21 4.68 -3.90
C GLU A 4 -24.79 5.33 -2.58
N LYS A 5 -24.18 4.54 -1.67
CA LYS A 5 -23.67 5.07 -0.40
C LYS A 5 -22.49 6.01 -0.60
N TYR A 6 -21.68 5.76 -1.63
CA TYR A 6 -20.58 6.63 -2.03
C TYR A 6 -21.11 7.98 -2.52
N ASN A 7 -22.10 7.96 -3.44
CA ASN A 7 -22.71 9.15 -4.02
C ASN A 7 -23.46 9.99 -2.96
N GLN A 8 -24.11 9.35 -1.98
CA GLN A 8 -24.80 10.06 -0.88
C GLN A 8 -23.87 10.84 0.05
N LYS A 9 -22.57 10.50 0.07
CA LYS A 9 -21.59 11.10 0.98
C LYS A 9 -20.77 12.22 0.34
N ARG A 10 -20.97 12.54 -0.96
CA ARG A 10 -20.10 13.45 -1.74
C ARG A 10 -20.87 14.58 -2.42
N ARG A 11 -20.18 15.72 -2.59
CA ARG A 11 -20.68 16.89 -3.31
C ARG A 11 -20.06 16.94 -4.70
N PHE A 12 -20.76 16.46 -5.71
CA PHE A 12 -20.25 16.44 -7.08
C PHE A 12 -20.35 17.79 -7.80
N ASP A 13 -21.06 18.75 -7.21
CA ASP A 13 -21.25 20.13 -7.70
C ASP A 13 -20.14 21.09 -7.23
N SER A 14 -19.34 20.68 -6.26
CA SER A 14 -18.26 21.50 -5.68
C SER A 14 -16.86 20.87 -5.80
N THR A 15 -16.74 19.69 -6.41
CA THR A 15 -15.46 19.01 -6.61
C THR A 15 -15.28 18.60 -8.06
N PRO A 16 -14.04 18.55 -8.62
CA PRO A 16 -13.75 18.02 -9.93
C PRO A 16 -13.89 16.48 -10.02
N GLU A 17 -14.46 15.84 -9.00
CA GLU A 17 -14.66 14.40 -8.96
C GLU A 17 -15.63 13.94 -10.04
N PRO A 18 -15.28 12.87 -10.77
CA PRO A 18 -16.28 12.20 -11.58
C PRO A 18 -17.34 11.61 -10.65
N ALA A 19 -18.62 11.90 -10.91
CA ALA A 19 -19.73 11.17 -10.30
C ALA A 19 -19.41 9.68 -10.33
N GLY A 20 -19.61 8.98 -9.20
CA GLY A 20 -19.28 7.57 -9.07
C GLY A 20 -19.98 6.76 -10.14
N LYS A 21 -19.31 6.56 -11.26
CA LYS A 21 -19.75 5.69 -12.36
C LYS A 21 -19.09 4.34 -12.15
N ILE A 22 -19.89 3.29 -12.27
CA ILE A 22 -19.39 1.92 -12.37
C ILE A 22 -18.52 1.88 -13.65
N ALA A 23 -17.25 1.51 -13.50
CA ALA A 23 -16.34 1.42 -14.63
C ALA A 23 -16.82 0.29 -15.56
N ARG A 24 -16.69 0.49 -16.88
CA ARG A 24 -16.94 -0.57 -17.84
C ARG A 24 -15.71 -1.46 -17.93
N GLY A 25 -15.87 -2.73 -17.66
CA GLY A 25 -14.80 -3.76 -17.71
C GLY A 25 -14.52 -4.37 -16.35
N GLU A 26 -13.99 -5.58 -16.37
CA GLU A 26 -13.53 -6.29 -15.18
C GLU A 26 -12.04 -6.00 -14.98
N GLY A 27 -11.72 -5.02 -14.17
CA GLY A 27 -10.36 -4.79 -13.71
C GLY A 27 -10.04 -5.69 -12.52
N GLN A 28 -8.81 -6.15 -12.46
CA GLN A 28 -8.27 -6.94 -11.34
C GLN A 28 -7.14 -6.18 -10.66
N ARG A 29 -7.36 -4.89 -10.37
CA ARG A 29 -6.39 -4.06 -9.65
C ARG A 29 -6.68 -4.09 -8.15
N PHE A 30 -5.65 -3.92 -7.34
CA PHE A 30 -5.83 -3.64 -5.92
C PHE A 30 -5.00 -2.42 -5.52
N VAL A 31 -5.47 -1.74 -4.49
CA VAL A 31 -4.76 -0.64 -3.84
C VAL A 31 -4.87 -0.77 -2.34
N VAL A 32 -3.79 -0.42 -1.65
CA VAL A 32 -3.78 -0.20 -0.21
C VAL A 32 -3.45 1.26 0.04
N GLN A 33 -4.35 1.98 0.70
CA GLN A 33 -4.14 3.38 1.06
C GLN A 33 -3.93 3.48 2.57
N LYS A 34 -2.75 3.98 3.00
CA LYS A 34 -2.47 4.31 4.40
C LYS A 34 -3.15 5.63 4.71
N HIS A 35 -4.07 5.63 5.67
CA HIS A 35 -4.94 6.74 5.94
C HIS A 35 -4.84 7.19 7.39
N ARG A 36 -4.36 8.40 7.62
CA ARG A 36 -4.33 9.07 8.92
C ARG A 36 -5.59 9.90 9.09
N ALA A 37 -6.69 9.25 9.44
CA ALA A 37 -7.96 9.88 9.83
C ALA A 37 -7.99 10.11 11.36
N SER A 38 -9.15 9.90 12.02
CA SER A 38 -9.26 9.90 13.51
C SER A 38 -8.32 8.87 14.17
N HIS A 39 -8.02 7.78 13.46
CA HIS A 39 -7.04 6.76 13.80
C HIS A 39 -6.33 6.32 12.54
N LEU A 40 -5.04 6.01 12.64
CA LEU A 40 -4.30 5.42 11.53
C LEU A 40 -4.90 4.05 11.19
N HIS A 41 -5.15 3.83 9.91
CA HIS A 41 -5.58 2.55 9.36
C HIS A 41 -5.12 2.44 7.90
N TYR A 42 -5.35 1.26 7.32
CA TYR A 42 -5.08 1.00 5.92
C TYR A 42 -6.37 0.60 5.23
N ASP A 43 -6.73 1.28 4.16
CA ASP A 43 -7.85 0.92 3.32
C ASP A 43 -7.37 -0.07 2.26
N PHE A 44 -7.76 -1.32 2.41
CA PHE A 44 -7.50 -2.39 1.45
C PHE A 44 -8.66 -2.47 0.45
N ARG A 45 -8.38 -2.35 -0.85
CA ARG A 45 -9.39 -2.30 -1.89
C ARG A 45 -9.07 -3.24 -3.04
N LEU A 46 -10.08 -3.99 -3.49
CA LEU A 46 -10.03 -4.88 -4.65
C LEU A 46 -11.00 -4.38 -5.72
N GLU A 47 -10.52 -4.14 -6.93
CA GLU A 47 -11.38 -3.83 -8.07
C GLU A 47 -12.15 -5.08 -8.48
N MET A 48 -13.47 -4.98 -8.43
CA MET A 48 -14.41 -6.05 -8.80
C MET A 48 -15.72 -5.40 -9.26
N GLU A 49 -16.30 -5.88 -10.35
CA GLU A 49 -17.59 -5.41 -10.87
C GLU A 49 -17.62 -3.89 -11.13
N GLY A 50 -16.49 -3.32 -11.56
CA GLY A 50 -16.36 -1.89 -11.88
C GLY A 50 -16.36 -0.95 -10.67
N VAL A 51 -16.18 -1.48 -9.46
CA VAL A 51 -16.02 -0.72 -8.21
C VAL A 51 -14.82 -1.24 -7.41
N LEU A 52 -14.40 -0.50 -6.39
CA LEU A 52 -13.41 -0.93 -5.41
C LEU A 52 -14.13 -1.47 -4.18
N LYS A 53 -14.23 -2.79 -4.03
CA LYS A 53 -14.65 -3.45 -2.78
C LYS A 53 -13.64 -3.10 -1.70
N SER A 54 -14.09 -2.60 -0.55
CA SER A 54 -13.21 -1.90 0.39
C SER A 54 -13.32 -2.41 1.83
N TRP A 55 -12.16 -2.53 2.50
CA TRP A 55 -12.04 -2.90 3.91
C TRP A 55 -11.04 -1.97 4.60
N ALA A 56 -11.43 -1.41 5.75
CA ALA A 56 -10.53 -0.70 6.63
C ALA A 56 -9.80 -1.70 7.55
N VAL A 57 -8.47 -1.70 7.52
CA VAL A 57 -7.58 -2.60 8.27
C VAL A 57 -6.79 -1.79 9.30
N PRO A 58 -7.19 -1.76 10.59
CA PRO A 58 -6.60 -0.85 11.58
C PRO A 58 -5.11 -1.04 11.83
N LYS A 59 -4.61 -2.28 11.71
CA LYS A 59 -3.18 -2.61 11.88
C LYS A 59 -2.45 -2.83 10.55
N GLY A 60 -3.13 -2.55 9.43
CA GLY A 60 -2.63 -2.80 8.09
C GLY A 60 -2.50 -4.30 7.73
N PRO A 61 -2.28 -4.60 6.45
CA PRO A 61 -2.01 -5.96 5.98
C PRO A 61 -0.65 -6.46 6.51
N SER A 62 -0.43 -7.77 6.48
CA SER A 62 0.83 -8.39 6.88
C SER A 62 1.22 -9.51 5.91
N LEU A 63 2.53 -9.70 5.70
CA LEU A 63 3.09 -10.85 5.01
C LEU A 63 3.41 -12.02 5.96
N ASP A 64 3.19 -11.85 7.28
CA ASP A 64 3.31 -12.93 8.26
C ASP A 64 2.02 -13.75 8.35
N PRO A 65 2.03 -15.06 8.06
CA PRO A 65 0.86 -15.92 8.20
C PRO A 65 0.33 -16.09 9.64
N ALA A 66 1.13 -15.74 10.66
CA ALA A 66 0.70 -15.75 12.06
C ALA A 66 -0.25 -14.59 12.35
N ASP A 67 -0.17 -13.51 11.58
CA ASP A 67 -1.00 -12.32 11.74
C ASP A 67 -2.39 -12.52 11.14
N LYS A 68 -3.40 -12.32 12.00
CA LYS A 68 -4.80 -12.25 11.57
C LYS A 68 -5.27 -10.81 11.72
N ARG A 69 -5.31 -10.06 10.62
CA ARG A 69 -5.62 -8.64 10.65
C ARG A 69 -7.14 -8.43 10.53
N LEU A 70 -7.72 -7.73 11.51
CA LEU A 70 -9.11 -7.30 11.41
C LEU A 70 -9.27 -6.40 10.18
N ALA A 71 -10.28 -6.69 9.37
CA ALA A 71 -10.65 -5.93 8.18
C ALA A 71 -12.15 -5.61 8.26
N MET A 72 -12.48 -4.34 8.40
CA MET A 72 -13.87 -3.88 8.50
C MET A 72 -14.37 -3.52 7.11
N GLN A 73 -15.34 -4.27 6.60
CA GLN A 73 -15.95 -3.94 5.31
C GLN A 73 -16.66 -2.59 5.38
N VAL A 74 -16.34 -1.73 4.45
CA VAL A 74 -16.92 -0.39 4.29
C VAL A 74 -17.66 -0.28 2.97
N GLU A 75 -18.16 0.92 2.62
CA GLU A 75 -18.79 1.14 1.32
C GLU A 75 -17.84 0.94 0.15
N ASP A 76 -18.38 0.47 -0.98
CA ASP A 76 -17.66 0.41 -2.24
C ASP A 76 -17.24 1.82 -2.70
N HIS A 77 -16.05 1.94 -3.30
CA HIS A 77 -15.53 3.18 -3.84
C HIS A 77 -15.47 3.11 -5.38
N PRO A 78 -15.54 4.25 -6.09
CA PRO A 78 -15.36 4.26 -7.53
C PRO A 78 -13.92 3.91 -7.90
N VAL A 79 -13.73 3.34 -9.07
CA VAL A 79 -12.39 3.00 -9.58
C VAL A 79 -11.49 4.25 -9.72
N SER A 80 -12.08 5.43 -9.95
CA SER A 80 -11.36 6.71 -9.98
C SER A 80 -10.71 7.12 -8.64
N TYR A 81 -11.03 6.42 -7.55
CA TYR A 81 -10.38 6.63 -6.24
C TYR A 81 -9.09 5.81 -6.07
N PHE A 82 -8.74 5.02 -7.07
CA PHE A 82 -7.65 4.04 -7.01
C PHE A 82 -6.29 4.68 -6.71
N ASP A 83 -6.00 5.80 -7.34
CA ASP A 83 -4.72 6.53 -7.27
C ASP A 83 -4.79 7.79 -6.40
N PHE A 84 -5.88 7.97 -5.65
CA PHE A 84 -6.00 9.14 -4.79
C PHE A 84 -4.97 9.13 -3.67
N GLU A 85 -4.12 10.16 -3.68
CA GLU A 85 -3.15 10.50 -2.64
C GLU A 85 -3.25 11.99 -2.34
N GLY A 86 -3.47 12.37 -1.07
CA GLY A 86 -3.65 13.75 -0.70
C GLY A 86 -4.33 13.95 0.65
N VAL A 87 -4.98 15.08 0.82
CA VAL A 87 -5.62 15.50 2.06
C VAL A 87 -7.13 15.55 1.89
N ILE A 88 -7.85 14.95 2.83
CA ILE A 88 -9.30 15.15 2.99
C ILE A 88 -9.48 16.21 4.07
N PRO A 89 -10.02 17.41 3.74
CA PRO A 89 -10.08 18.53 4.67
C PRO A 89 -10.89 18.23 5.93
N PRO A 90 -10.61 18.92 7.06
CA PRO A 90 -11.39 18.83 8.28
C PRO A 90 -12.88 19.15 8.06
N GLY A 91 -13.74 18.41 8.73
CA GLY A 91 -15.19 18.56 8.60
C GLY A 91 -15.81 17.68 7.50
N ASN A 92 -15.01 17.06 6.67
CA ASN A 92 -15.47 16.08 5.70
C ASN A 92 -15.50 14.65 6.25
N TYR A 93 -16.30 13.78 5.65
CA TYR A 93 -16.27 12.36 5.98
C TYR A 93 -14.94 11.74 5.57
N GLY A 94 -14.24 11.08 6.52
CA GLY A 94 -12.93 10.52 6.26
C GLY A 94 -11.78 11.54 6.30
N ALA A 95 -12.00 12.74 6.92
CA ALA A 95 -10.95 13.76 7.04
C ALA A 95 -9.62 13.21 7.53
N GLY A 96 -8.54 13.59 6.85
CA GLY A 96 -7.18 13.13 7.13
C GLY A 96 -6.31 13.04 5.89
N THR A 97 -5.09 12.54 6.06
CA THR A 97 -4.12 12.37 4.97
C THR A 97 -4.16 10.94 4.45
N VAL A 98 -4.23 10.80 3.13
CA VAL A 98 -4.24 9.53 2.41
C VAL A 98 -2.96 9.38 1.59
N MET A 99 -2.31 8.22 1.71
CA MET A 99 -1.11 7.85 0.96
C MET A 99 -1.36 6.52 0.24
N VAL A 100 -1.04 6.45 -1.03
CA VAL A 100 -1.08 5.18 -1.78
C VAL A 100 0.11 4.32 -1.34
N TRP A 101 -0.14 3.42 -0.38
CA TRP A 101 0.89 2.60 0.25
C TRP A 101 1.34 1.43 -0.61
N ASP A 102 0.41 0.77 -1.33
CA ASP A 102 0.72 -0.30 -2.29
C ASP A 102 -0.30 -0.34 -3.42
N VAL A 103 0.13 -0.77 -4.60
CA VAL A 103 -0.71 -1.00 -5.78
C VAL A 103 -0.25 -2.22 -6.56
N GLY A 104 -1.17 -2.82 -7.29
CA GLY A 104 -0.87 -3.94 -8.17
C GLY A 104 -2.12 -4.57 -8.75
N THR A 105 -2.00 -5.84 -9.10
CA THR A 105 -3.11 -6.68 -9.55
C THR A 105 -3.40 -7.78 -8.55
N TRP A 106 -4.63 -8.27 -8.55
CA TRP A 106 -5.04 -9.42 -7.76
C TRP A 106 -5.67 -10.48 -8.65
N GLU A 107 -5.52 -11.72 -8.29
CA GLU A 107 -6.05 -12.88 -9.00
C GLU A 107 -6.92 -13.69 -8.03
N PRO A 108 -8.21 -13.88 -8.30
CA PRO A 108 -9.05 -14.74 -7.49
C PRO A 108 -8.66 -16.22 -7.69
N LEU A 109 -8.57 -16.97 -6.60
CA LEU A 109 -8.27 -18.42 -6.64
C LEU A 109 -9.55 -19.27 -6.83
N GLY A 110 -10.50 -18.76 -7.61
CA GLY A 110 -11.79 -19.37 -7.94
C GLY A 110 -12.80 -18.30 -8.34
N ASP A 111 -14.09 -18.63 -8.29
CA ASP A 111 -15.15 -17.66 -8.54
C ASP A 111 -15.20 -16.60 -7.43
N ALA A 112 -14.74 -15.40 -7.77
CA ALA A 112 -14.59 -14.30 -6.83
C ALA A 112 -15.93 -13.89 -6.20
N HIS A 113 -17.00 -13.83 -7.00
CA HIS A 113 -18.33 -13.45 -6.54
C HIS A 113 -18.91 -14.51 -5.58
N ALA A 114 -18.81 -15.76 -5.93
CA ALA A 114 -19.27 -16.86 -5.07
C ALA A 114 -18.46 -16.92 -3.77
N MET A 115 -17.14 -16.73 -3.81
CA MET A 115 -16.29 -16.72 -2.63
C MET A 115 -16.60 -15.54 -1.72
N LEU A 116 -16.76 -14.33 -2.27
CA LEU A 116 -17.12 -13.14 -1.50
C LEU A 116 -18.48 -13.31 -0.82
N SER A 117 -19.47 -13.83 -1.53
CA SER A 117 -20.82 -14.09 -1.00
C SER A 117 -20.81 -15.12 0.12
N LYS A 118 -19.96 -16.15 0.04
CA LYS A 118 -19.75 -17.14 1.11
C LYS A 118 -18.99 -16.58 2.30
N GLY A 119 -18.28 -15.46 2.12
CA GLY A 119 -17.42 -14.89 3.14
C GLY A 119 -16.05 -15.58 3.26
N ASP A 120 -15.52 -16.15 2.20
CA ASP A 120 -14.21 -16.83 2.15
C ASP A 120 -13.55 -16.53 0.79
N LEU A 121 -13.13 -15.26 0.61
CA LEU A 121 -12.49 -14.80 -0.62
C LEU A 121 -11.00 -15.13 -0.58
N LYS A 122 -10.55 -16.03 -1.44
CA LYS A 122 -9.14 -16.42 -1.61
C LYS A 122 -8.58 -15.81 -2.88
N PHE A 123 -7.41 -15.22 -2.79
CA PHE A 123 -6.81 -14.50 -3.90
C PHE A 123 -5.29 -14.42 -3.75
N ARG A 124 -4.62 -14.10 -4.86
CA ARG A 124 -3.19 -13.79 -4.92
C ARG A 124 -2.99 -12.33 -5.25
N LEU A 125 -2.05 -11.68 -4.58
CA LEU A 125 -1.63 -10.31 -4.85
C LEU A 125 -0.31 -10.28 -5.61
N HIS A 126 -0.21 -9.33 -6.54
CA HIS A 126 0.97 -8.97 -7.31
C HIS A 126 1.20 -7.47 -7.15
N GLY A 127 1.57 -7.06 -5.93
CA GLY A 127 1.83 -5.66 -5.56
C GLY A 127 3.30 -5.31 -5.61
N GLN A 128 3.61 -4.07 -5.24
CA GLN A 128 4.99 -3.65 -5.05
C GLN A 128 5.51 -4.04 -3.66
N LYS A 129 4.62 -4.10 -2.66
CA LYS A 129 4.93 -4.49 -1.28
C LYS A 129 4.28 -5.80 -0.87
N LEU A 130 3.03 -6.04 -1.28
CA LEU A 130 2.28 -7.24 -0.92
C LEU A 130 2.26 -8.24 -2.07
N HIS A 131 2.68 -9.47 -1.79
CA HIS A 131 2.72 -10.55 -2.78
C HIS A 131 2.17 -11.86 -2.22
N GLY A 132 1.78 -12.76 -3.15
CA GLY A 132 1.36 -14.12 -2.82
C GLY A 132 -0.08 -14.21 -2.34
N GLU A 133 -0.42 -15.32 -1.71
CA GLU A 133 -1.80 -15.69 -1.44
C GLU A 133 -2.31 -15.12 -0.11
N PHE A 134 -3.56 -14.65 -0.17
CA PHE A 134 -4.30 -14.11 0.97
C PHE A 134 -5.70 -14.68 1.04
N VAL A 135 -6.31 -14.55 2.21
CA VAL A 135 -7.72 -14.83 2.44
C VAL A 135 -8.37 -13.67 3.16
N LEU A 136 -9.52 -13.23 2.66
CA LEU A 136 -10.49 -12.44 3.40
C LEU A 136 -11.58 -13.38 3.90
N ALA A 137 -11.60 -13.62 5.21
CA ALA A 137 -12.54 -14.51 5.88
C ALA A 137 -13.56 -13.71 6.69
N HIS A 138 -14.84 -13.80 6.36
CA HIS A 138 -15.93 -13.13 7.07
C HIS A 138 -16.12 -13.72 8.46
N MET A 139 -16.09 -12.86 9.47
CA MET A 139 -16.35 -13.28 10.85
C MET A 139 -17.85 -13.34 11.10
N ARG A 140 -18.38 -14.57 11.20
CA ARG A 140 -19.78 -14.77 11.61
C ARG A 140 -19.92 -14.45 13.11
N SER A 141 -19.97 -13.17 13.42
CA SER A 141 -20.10 -12.74 14.82
C SER A 141 -21.51 -12.99 15.35
N ARG A 142 -21.60 -13.73 16.46
CA ARG A 142 -22.83 -13.88 17.24
C ARG A 142 -22.93 -12.81 18.36
N ARG A 143 -22.06 -11.79 18.34
CA ARG A 143 -22.08 -10.74 19.38
C ARG A 143 -23.28 -9.82 19.15
N PRO A 144 -24.08 -9.51 20.17
CA PRO A 144 -25.08 -8.46 20.08
C PRO A 144 -24.46 -7.15 19.61
N GLY A 145 -25.05 -6.51 18.60
CA GLY A 145 -24.54 -5.24 18.03
C GLY A 145 -23.50 -5.37 16.93
N SER A 146 -23.05 -6.58 16.55
CA SER A 146 -22.23 -6.78 15.35
C SER A 146 -23.02 -6.39 14.10
N LYS A 147 -22.41 -5.58 13.23
CA LYS A 147 -23.01 -5.15 11.95
C LYS A 147 -22.78 -6.16 10.82
N GLY A 148 -22.08 -7.28 11.08
CA GLY A 148 -21.73 -8.27 10.07
C GLY A 148 -20.75 -7.73 9.00
N THR A 149 -19.92 -6.76 9.36
CA THR A 149 -18.91 -6.15 8.48
C THR A 149 -17.50 -6.54 8.84
N GLU A 150 -17.36 -7.43 9.82
CA GLU A 150 -16.07 -7.87 10.35
C GLU A 150 -15.51 -9.02 9.52
N TRP A 151 -14.30 -8.84 8.99
CA TRP A 151 -13.53 -9.82 8.25
C TRP A 151 -12.13 -9.96 8.86
N LEU A 152 -11.43 -11.02 8.52
CA LEU A 152 -10.01 -11.20 8.77
C LEU A 152 -9.26 -11.23 7.44
N LEU A 153 -8.25 -10.38 7.30
CA LEU A 153 -7.26 -10.47 6.23
C LEU A 153 -6.07 -11.27 6.73
N ILE A 154 -5.77 -12.38 6.06
CA ILE A 154 -4.79 -13.37 6.49
C ILE A 154 -3.88 -13.72 5.33
N LYS A 155 -2.55 -13.62 5.53
CA LYS A 155 -1.55 -14.14 4.60
C LYS A 155 -1.53 -15.68 4.66
N LYS A 156 -1.52 -16.33 3.51
CA LYS A 156 -1.33 -17.78 3.42
C LYS A 156 0.15 -18.14 3.48
N LYS A 157 0.45 -19.36 3.88
CA LYS A 157 1.81 -19.91 3.83
C LYS A 157 2.17 -20.21 2.38
N ASP A 158 3.04 -19.41 1.80
CA ASP A 158 3.59 -19.54 0.45
C ASP A 158 5.03 -18.98 0.43
N GLU A 159 5.64 -18.93 -0.75
CA GLU A 159 7.01 -18.45 -0.93
C GLU A 159 7.20 -16.97 -0.62
N ALA A 160 6.12 -16.18 -0.66
CA ALA A 160 6.13 -14.73 -0.38
C ALA A 160 5.87 -14.41 1.11
N MET A 161 5.76 -15.40 1.99
CA MET A 161 5.56 -15.16 3.42
C MET A 161 6.82 -14.54 4.06
N GLN A 162 6.62 -13.61 4.98
CA GLN A 162 7.69 -12.96 5.75
C GLN A 162 7.34 -13.00 7.25
N PRO A 163 7.83 -14.00 8.00
CA PRO A 163 7.65 -14.04 9.44
C PRO A 163 8.23 -12.79 10.12
N GLY A 164 7.49 -12.17 11.02
CA GLY A 164 7.89 -10.94 11.68
C GLY A 164 7.80 -9.70 10.77
N PHE A 165 6.95 -9.72 9.74
CA PHE A 165 6.76 -8.59 8.82
C PHE A 165 6.42 -7.30 9.58
N ASP A 166 7.24 -6.27 9.38
CA ASP A 166 7.04 -4.92 9.92
C ASP A 166 6.50 -3.98 8.83
N ILE A 167 5.23 -3.60 8.94
CA ILE A 167 4.58 -2.70 8.00
C ILE A 167 5.11 -1.26 8.12
N ASP A 168 5.59 -0.85 9.30
CA ASP A 168 6.08 0.50 9.55
C ASP A 168 7.44 0.75 8.92
N ALA A 169 8.21 -0.32 8.61
CA ALA A 169 9.44 -0.21 7.82
C ALA A 169 9.21 0.23 6.35
N LEU A 170 7.97 0.17 5.86
CA LEU A 170 7.59 0.49 4.48
C LEU A 170 6.75 1.78 4.40
N ASP A 171 7.19 2.86 5.03
CA ASP A 171 6.40 4.09 5.26
C ASP A 171 6.46 5.11 4.12
N CYS A 172 6.49 4.69 2.86
CA CYS A 172 6.46 5.58 1.70
C CYS A 172 5.37 5.19 0.71
N SER A 173 4.83 6.19 0.02
CA SER A 173 3.95 6.02 -1.13
C SER A 173 4.67 5.27 -2.25
N VAL A 174 4.00 4.34 -2.91
CA VAL A 174 4.52 3.69 -4.12
C VAL A 174 4.40 4.57 -5.37
N LEU A 175 3.58 5.62 -5.33
CA LEU A 175 3.41 6.56 -6.44
C LEU A 175 4.41 7.72 -6.37
N THR A 176 4.55 8.34 -5.18
CA THR A 176 5.29 9.60 -5.03
C THR A 176 6.52 9.48 -4.15
N GLN A 177 6.77 8.33 -3.52
CA GLN A 177 7.84 8.09 -2.54
C GLN A 177 7.78 9.02 -1.31
N ARG A 178 6.65 9.72 -1.10
CA ARG A 178 6.42 10.58 0.05
C ARG A 178 5.86 9.79 1.23
N THR A 179 6.17 10.23 2.44
CA THR A 179 5.52 9.76 3.67
C THR A 179 4.18 10.49 3.90
N LEU A 180 3.32 9.95 4.77
CA LEU A 180 2.09 10.64 5.18
C LEU A 180 2.33 12.07 5.71
N ALA A 181 3.42 12.28 6.44
CA ALA A 181 3.77 13.60 6.97
C ALA A 181 4.14 14.59 5.85
N GLN A 182 4.83 14.12 4.82
CA GLN A 182 5.17 14.95 3.66
C GLN A 182 3.93 15.29 2.85
N ILE A 183 3.04 14.32 2.60
CA ILE A 183 1.78 14.56 1.87
C ILE A 183 0.88 15.53 2.64
N GLY A 184 0.73 15.36 3.96
CA GLY A 184 -0.10 16.23 4.79
C GLY A 184 0.47 17.63 5.03
N GLY A 185 1.77 17.86 4.77
CA GLY A 185 2.44 19.16 4.90
C GLY A 185 2.71 19.88 3.58
N ASP A 186 2.30 19.32 2.46
CA ASP A 186 2.49 19.86 1.12
C ASP A 186 1.25 20.65 0.73
N GLU A 187 1.41 21.96 0.46
CA GLU A 187 0.30 22.85 0.06
C GLU A 187 -0.31 22.47 -1.29
N ASP A 188 0.45 21.81 -2.16
CA ASP A 188 0.01 21.33 -3.47
C ASP A 188 -0.59 19.90 -3.43
N SER A 189 -0.76 19.31 -2.25
CA SER A 189 -1.39 17.99 -2.12
C SER A 189 -2.85 18.05 -2.55
N ALA A 190 -3.28 17.05 -3.34
CA ALA A 190 -4.66 16.93 -3.78
C ALA A 190 -5.64 16.91 -2.60
N GLU A 191 -6.76 17.61 -2.72
CA GLU A 191 -7.81 17.63 -1.72
C GLU A 191 -9.04 16.85 -2.20
N TRP A 192 -9.61 16.08 -1.28
CA TRP A 192 -10.81 15.31 -1.55
C TRP A 192 -11.95 15.73 -0.63
N GLU A 193 -12.96 16.37 -1.19
CA GLU A 193 -14.12 16.83 -0.43
C GLU A 193 -15.29 15.82 -0.44
N SER A 194 -16.02 15.77 0.67
CA SER A 194 -17.18 14.90 0.86
C SER A 194 -18.35 15.72 1.41
N ASN A 195 -19.58 15.47 0.95
CA ASN A 195 -20.78 16.15 1.45
C ASN A 195 -21.26 15.64 2.82
N ARG A 196 -20.66 14.59 3.37
CA ARG A 196 -20.91 14.14 4.73
C ARG A 196 -19.83 14.67 5.67
N LYS A 197 -20.19 15.65 6.50
CA LYS A 197 -19.30 16.11 7.57
C LYS A 197 -18.97 14.98 8.54
N ALA A 198 -17.70 14.84 8.89
CA ALA A 198 -17.31 13.96 9.98
C ALA A 198 -17.95 14.41 11.29
N PRO A 199 -18.38 13.50 12.17
CA PRO A 199 -18.81 13.87 13.50
C PRO A 199 -17.65 14.58 14.20
N VAL A 200 -17.89 15.79 14.68
CA VAL A 200 -16.90 16.57 15.43
C VAL A 200 -16.60 15.81 16.72
N ARG A 201 -15.47 15.11 16.77
CA ARG A 201 -14.95 14.54 18.01
C ARG A 201 -14.09 15.59 18.70
N LYS A 202 -14.46 16.01 19.92
CA LYS A 202 -13.59 16.84 20.76
C LYS A 202 -12.23 16.15 20.88
N GLY A 203 -11.14 16.86 20.55
CA GLY A 203 -9.78 16.33 20.61
C GLY A 203 -9.19 15.84 19.27
N ALA A 204 -9.85 16.07 18.13
CA ALA A 204 -9.31 15.76 16.81
C ALA A 204 -8.29 16.80 16.29
N GLU A 205 -8.05 17.86 17.04
CA GLU A 205 -7.11 18.97 16.69
C GLU A 205 -5.66 18.51 16.49
N TRP A 206 -5.28 17.39 17.13
CA TRP A 206 -3.96 16.81 16.98
C TRP A 206 -3.72 16.15 15.59
N LEU A 207 -4.77 15.78 14.85
CA LEU A 207 -4.67 15.18 13.51
C LEU A 207 -3.97 16.10 12.51
N PHE A 208 -4.04 17.41 12.74
CA PHE A 208 -3.48 18.44 11.88
C PHE A 208 -2.36 19.24 12.56
N ALA A 209 -2.07 18.94 13.83
CA ALA A 209 -1.06 19.68 14.61
C ALA A 209 0.36 19.51 14.03
N ASP A 210 0.68 18.36 13.43
CA ASP A 210 2.01 18.11 12.87
C ASP A 210 2.29 18.93 11.60
N SER A 211 1.27 19.25 10.80
CA SER A 211 1.41 20.13 9.64
C SER A 211 1.70 21.57 10.06
N ALA A 212 1.03 22.06 11.11
CA ALA A 212 1.25 23.41 11.65
C ALA A 212 2.62 23.56 12.36
N VAL A 213 3.13 22.51 13.02
CA VAL A 213 4.44 22.52 13.70
C VAL A 213 5.58 22.53 12.68
N SER A 214 5.44 21.81 11.55
CA SER A 214 6.44 21.82 10.48
C SER A 214 6.54 23.18 9.79
N ALA A 215 5.42 23.88 9.59
CA ALA A 215 5.40 25.22 9.01
C ALA A 215 6.07 26.26 9.94
N LYS A 216 5.79 26.23 11.26
CA LYS A 216 6.43 27.13 12.24
C LYS A 216 7.93 26.87 12.42
N LYS A 217 8.40 25.62 12.34
CA LYS A 217 9.84 25.32 12.41
C LYS A 217 10.62 25.82 11.20
N ARG A 218 10.00 25.84 10.01
CA ARG A 218 10.66 26.41 8.80
C ARG A 218 10.73 27.94 8.79
N ALA A 219 9.74 28.62 9.36
CA ALA A 219 9.73 30.07 9.46
C ALA A 219 10.70 30.63 10.52
N GLY A 220 11.17 29.79 11.47
CA GLY A 220 12.08 30.18 12.55
C GLY A 220 13.57 29.90 12.34
N ALA A 221 13.97 29.23 11.26
CA ALA A 221 15.37 28.91 10.98
C ALA A 221 16.06 30.08 10.31
N LYS A 222 16.75 30.92 11.09
CA LYS A 222 17.73 31.90 10.57
C LYS A 222 18.82 31.14 9.79
N PRO A 223 19.33 31.69 8.64
CA PRO A 223 20.39 31.03 7.90
C PRO A 223 21.65 30.93 8.77
N ALA A 224 22.14 29.72 8.96
CA ALA A 224 23.39 29.46 9.65
C ALA A 224 24.53 30.07 8.85
N THR A 225 25.23 31.06 9.44
CA THR A 225 26.45 31.64 8.91
C THR A 225 27.50 30.57 8.65
N ALA A 226 27.93 30.47 7.40
CA ALA A 226 28.97 29.55 6.95
C ALA A 226 30.28 29.81 7.72
N LYS A 227 30.66 28.94 8.64
CA LYS A 227 32.01 28.88 9.20
C LYS A 227 32.95 28.36 8.12
N LYS A 228 33.95 29.21 7.76
CA LYS A 228 35.06 28.83 6.87
C LYS A 228 35.74 27.56 7.36
N ALA A 229 35.67 26.51 6.57
CA ALA A 229 36.45 25.29 6.78
C ALA A 229 37.88 25.55 6.26
N THR A 230 38.84 25.49 7.15
CA THR A 230 40.29 25.51 6.87
C THR A 230 40.67 24.29 6.04
N LYS A 231 41.29 24.54 4.87
CA LYS A 231 41.86 23.54 4.00
C LYS A 231 42.99 22.77 4.71
N LYS A 232 42.76 21.50 5.06
CA LYS A 232 43.83 20.59 5.48
C LYS A 232 44.34 19.88 4.23
N ALA A 233 45.63 20.08 3.92
CA ALA A 233 46.31 19.55 2.73
C ALA A 233 46.30 18.01 2.74
N ILE A 234 45.83 17.42 1.64
CA ILE A 234 45.88 15.96 1.38
C ILE A 234 47.23 15.67 0.71
N ARG A 235 48.05 14.84 1.35
CA ARG A 235 49.29 14.29 0.78
C ARG A 235 48.96 13.32 -0.37
N PRO A 236 49.72 13.28 -1.45
CA PRO A 236 49.48 12.36 -2.57
C PRO A 236 49.85 10.92 -2.20
N VAL A 237 48.93 9.99 -2.45
CA VAL A 237 49.14 8.55 -2.32
C VAL A 237 49.85 8.05 -3.56
N THR A 238 50.97 7.36 -3.32
CA THR A 238 51.87 6.76 -4.31
C THR A 238 51.18 5.68 -5.12
N ARG A 239 51.34 5.79 -6.42
CA ARG A 239 50.83 4.88 -7.48
C ARG A 239 51.50 3.51 -7.40
N MET A 240 50.75 2.47 -6.99
CA MET A 240 51.21 1.09 -7.08
C MET A 240 51.00 0.55 -8.51
N LYS A 241 52.07 -0.08 -9.06
CA LYS A 241 52.11 -0.74 -10.37
C LYS A 241 51.27 -2.04 -10.39
N PRO A 242 50.63 -2.40 -11.51
CA PRO A 242 49.90 -3.64 -11.63
C PRO A 242 50.83 -4.86 -11.75
N ALA A 243 50.51 -5.92 -10.99
CA ALA A 243 51.22 -7.19 -11.03
C ALA A 243 50.81 -8.03 -12.26
N SER A 244 51.81 -8.70 -12.82
CA SER A 244 51.79 -9.45 -14.04
C SER A 244 50.87 -10.66 -14.04
N ARG A 245 50.24 -10.82 -15.18
CA ARG A 245 49.35 -11.92 -15.61
C ARG A 245 50.14 -13.24 -15.74
N ARG A 246 49.93 -14.19 -14.84
CA ARG A 246 50.50 -15.56 -14.95
C ARG A 246 49.56 -16.42 -15.79
N LYS A 247 50.03 -16.80 -16.99
CA LYS A 247 49.41 -17.80 -17.87
C LYS A 247 49.58 -19.18 -17.25
N THR A 248 48.51 -19.93 -17.05
CA THR A 248 48.58 -21.38 -16.86
C THR A 248 47.99 -22.11 -18.06
N LYS A 249 48.75 -23.09 -18.50
CA LYS A 249 48.59 -23.88 -19.71
C LYS A 249 47.38 -24.81 -19.64
N ARG A 250 46.70 -24.92 -20.80
CA ARG A 250 45.80 -26.02 -21.15
C ARG A 250 46.52 -27.36 -21.11
N SER A 251 45.93 -28.39 -20.53
CA SER A 251 46.17 -29.77 -20.94
C SER A 251 44.85 -30.39 -21.38
N ALA A 252 44.82 -30.76 -22.65
CA ALA A 252 43.78 -31.58 -23.25
C ALA A 252 44.05 -33.03 -22.90
N THR A 253 43.06 -33.80 -22.58
CA THR A 253 43.11 -35.26 -22.70
C THR A 253 41.83 -35.76 -23.34
N VAL A 254 42.09 -36.55 -24.36
CA VAL A 254 41.19 -37.13 -25.34
C VAL A 254 40.76 -38.52 -24.85
N ASN A 255 39.59 -38.92 -25.35
CA ASN A 255 39.10 -40.29 -25.59
C ASN A 255 38.29 -41.03 -24.52
N GLY A 256 37.19 -41.53 -25.03
CA GLY A 256 36.45 -42.67 -24.50
C GLY A 256 35.06 -42.88 -25.09
N ARG A 257 35.01 -43.13 -26.42
CA ARG A 257 33.78 -43.74 -27.01
C ARG A 257 33.56 -45.13 -26.40
N ARG A 258 32.33 -45.45 -25.98
CA ARG A 258 31.75 -46.80 -26.11
C ARG A 258 30.24 -46.77 -26.35
N ASN A 259 29.90 -47.29 -27.47
CA ASN A 259 28.65 -47.63 -28.07
C ASN A 259 28.20 -49.02 -27.55
N VAL A 260 27.01 -49.25 -27.07
CA VAL A 260 26.34 -50.59 -27.10
C VAL A 260 24.82 -50.42 -27.05
N LYS A 261 24.18 -50.68 -28.19
CA LYS A 261 23.01 -51.52 -28.57
C LYS A 261 21.79 -51.60 -27.66
N ARG A 262 20.69 -51.19 -28.29
CA ARG A 262 19.33 -51.80 -28.40
C ARG A 262 19.09 -53.16 -27.71
N ARG A 263 17.97 -53.27 -27.00
CA ARG A 263 16.94 -54.33 -27.31
C ARG A 263 15.59 -53.93 -26.74
N ALA A 264 14.59 -54.16 -27.59
CA ALA A 264 13.17 -54.12 -27.33
C ALA A 264 12.69 -55.41 -26.57
N SER A 265 11.72 -55.26 -25.77
CA SER A 265 10.54 -56.14 -25.62
C SER A 265 9.45 -55.33 -24.92
#